data_0e33f32f192f1c7bae948985901c7a42
#
_entry.id   0e33f32f192f1c7bae948985901c7a42
#
_cell.length_a   1.000
_cell.length_b   1.000
_cell.length_c   1.000
_cell.angle_alpha   90.00
_cell.angle_beta   90.00
_cell.angle_gamma   90.00
#
_symmetry.space_group_name_H-M   'P 1'
#
loop_
_entity.id
_entity.type
_entity.pdbx_description
1 polymer ?
#
loop_
_entity_poly.entity_id
_entity_poly.type
_entity_poly.pdbx_seq_one_letter_code
_entity_poly.pdbx_strand_id
1 'polypeptide(L)'
;MPTKNIIPGQRITKEKLQRAKELRRDMTPAEKILWQELRGNKIGVHFRRQQVIAGFIVDFYCHRVDLVIELDGAIHEKDEQKESDLERDRVLSEMGLRVVRFRNEEVRKDLPEVLKKIRELVSE
;
A
#
# COMPACT_ATOMS: atom_id res chain seq x y z
N MET A 1 -15.75 -16.27 -4.37
CA MET A 1 -15.12 -16.36 -3.06
C MET A 1 -15.05 -14.99 -2.43
N PRO A 2 -15.49 -14.86 -1.23
CA PRO A 2 -15.32 -13.60 -0.55
C PRO A 2 -13.83 -13.34 -0.33
N THR A 3 -13.47 -12.08 -0.31
CA THR A 3 -12.12 -11.66 0.00
C THR A 3 -11.80 -12.07 1.43
N LYS A 4 -10.69 -12.74 1.63
CA LYS A 4 -10.29 -13.11 2.98
C LYS A 4 -9.95 -11.88 3.78
N ASN A 5 -10.41 -11.87 5.01
CA ASN A 5 -10.06 -10.82 5.94
C ASN A 5 -8.68 -11.13 6.50
N ILE A 6 -7.66 -10.48 5.96
CA ILE A 6 -6.26 -10.74 6.31
C ILE A 6 -5.95 -10.28 7.73
N ILE A 7 -6.59 -9.24 8.18
CA ILE A 7 -6.43 -8.69 9.53
C ILE A 7 -7.56 -9.26 10.39
N PRO A 8 -7.27 -10.13 11.37
CA PRO A 8 -8.31 -10.70 12.20
C PRO A 8 -9.14 -9.63 12.90
N GLY A 9 -10.45 -9.85 12.92
CA GLY A 9 -11.39 -8.92 13.58
C GLY A 9 -11.76 -7.71 12.75
N GLN A 10 -11.16 -7.53 11.58
CA GLN A 10 -11.48 -6.42 10.73
C GLN A 10 -12.83 -6.60 10.06
N ARG A 11 -13.63 -5.55 10.07
CA ARG A 11 -14.87 -5.51 9.31
C ARG A 11 -14.64 -4.70 8.03
N ILE A 12 -15.01 -5.30 6.91
CA ILE A 12 -14.86 -4.66 5.61
C ILE A 12 -16.24 -4.48 5.00
N THR A 13 -16.58 -3.24 4.66
CA THR A 13 -17.86 -2.95 4.01
C THR A 13 -17.82 -3.37 2.54
N LYS A 14 -18.98 -3.62 1.97
CA LYS A 14 -19.10 -3.95 0.55
C LYS A 14 -18.58 -2.81 -0.32
N GLU A 15 -18.84 -1.57 0.09
CA GLU A 15 -18.39 -0.39 -0.63
C GLU A 15 -16.86 -0.32 -0.70
N LYS A 16 -16.20 -0.62 0.42
CA LYS A 16 -14.73 -0.63 0.44
C LYS A 16 -14.15 -1.75 -0.40
N LEU A 17 -14.74 -2.93 -0.34
CA LEU A 17 -14.31 -4.05 -1.17
C LEU A 17 -14.47 -3.73 -2.65
N GLN A 18 -15.60 -3.13 -3.02
CA GLN A 18 -15.85 -2.73 -4.39
C GLN A 18 -14.88 -1.66 -4.85
N ARG A 19 -14.61 -0.67 -4.00
CA ARG A 19 -13.65 0.39 -4.32
C ARG A 19 -12.23 -0.15 -4.51
N ALA A 20 -11.82 -1.07 -3.63
CA ALA A 20 -10.51 -1.72 -3.76
C ALA A 20 -10.40 -2.48 -5.09
N LYS A 21 -11.46 -3.15 -5.48
CA LYS A 21 -11.51 -3.89 -6.74
C LYS A 21 -11.37 -2.95 -7.94
N GLU A 22 -12.06 -1.82 -7.91
CA GLU A 22 -11.95 -0.80 -8.95
C GLU A 22 -10.54 -0.25 -9.05
N LEU A 23 -9.91 0.03 -7.92
CA LEU A 23 -8.54 0.56 -7.88
C LEU A 23 -7.52 -0.45 -8.40
N ARG A 24 -7.74 -1.75 -8.14
CA ARG A 24 -6.87 -2.78 -8.72
C ARG A 24 -6.99 -2.84 -10.23
N ARG A 25 -8.16 -2.58 -10.75
CA ARG A 25 -8.41 -2.55 -12.19
C ARG A 25 -7.79 -1.31 -12.84
N ASP A 26 -7.88 -0.18 -12.15
CA ASP A 26 -7.47 1.12 -12.68
C ASP A 26 -6.24 1.68 -11.97
N MET A 27 -5.18 0.90 -11.92
CA MET A 27 -3.94 1.33 -11.27
C MET A 27 -3.28 2.48 -12.02
N THR A 28 -2.66 3.38 -11.26
CA THR A 28 -1.86 4.47 -11.86
C THR A 28 -0.61 3.88 -12.51
N PRO A 29 0.05 4.64 -13.40
CA PRO A 29 1.30 4.15 -14.02
C PRO A 29 2.37 3.77 -13.01
N ALA A 30 2.57 4.56 -11.96
CA ALA A 30 3.56 4.25 -10.93
C ALA A 30 3.20 2.97 -10.17
N GLU A 31 1.91 2.80 -9.84
CA GLU A 31 1.44 1.59 -9.19
C GLU A 31 1.69 0.35 -10.05
N LYS A 32 1.44 0.46 -11.36
CA LYS A 32 1.69 -0.64 -12.28
C LYS A 32 3.17 -1.01 -12.33
N ILE A 33 4.03 -0.01 -12.39
CA ILE A 33 5.48 -0.23 -12.43
C ILE A 33 5.94 -0.97 -11.18
N LEU A 34 5.54 -0.49 -10.02
CA LEU A 34 5.97 -1.11 -8.76
C LEU A 34 5.34 -2.49 -8.58
N TRP A 35 4.07 -2.64 -8.92
CA TRP A 35 3.40 -3.94 -8.80
C TRP A 35 4.09 -5.03 -9.61
N GLN A 36 4.59 -4.72 -10.80
CA GLN A 36 5.30 -5.70 -11.61
C GLN A 36 6.56 -6.23 -10.91
N GLU A 37 7.14 -5.42 -10.00
CA GLU A 37 8.33 -5.83 -9.24
C GLU A 37 7.99 -6.52 -7.93
N LEU A 38 6.79 -6.33 -7.41
CA LEU A 38 6.38 -6.90 -6.11
C LEU A 38 5.60 -8.21 -6.26
N ARG A 39 4.84 -8.35 -7.33
CA ARG A 39 3.97 -9.51 -7.53
C ARG A 39 4.75 -10.80 -7.68
N GLY A 40 4.09 -11.92 -7.39
CA GLY A 40 4.67 -13.24 -7.60
C GLY A 40 5.85 -13.55 -6.70
N ASN A 41 5.91 -12.95 -5.53
CA ASN A 41 6.99 -13.15 -4.57
C ASN A 41 8.37 -12.81 -5.10
N LYS A 42 8.46 -11.87 -6.06
CA LYS A 42 9.72 -11.49 -6.68
C LYS A 42 10.75 -10.95 -5.71
N ILE A 43 10.28 -10.37 -4.59
CA ILE A 43 11.18 -9.85 -3.54
C ILE A 43 11.33 -10.86 -2.39
N GLY A 44 10.76 -12.05 -2.54
CA GLY A 44 10.87 -13.09 -1.54
C GLY A 44 9.72 -13.16 -0.53
N VAL A 45 8.80 -12.20 -0.60
CA VAL A 45 7.62 -12.16 0.25
C VAL A 45 6.40 -11.82 -0.58
N HIS A 46 5.24 -12.17 -0.06
CA HIS A 46 3.98 -11.93 -0.75
C HIS A 46 3.46 -10.52 -0.48
N PHE A 47 3.20 -9.75 -1.55
CA PHE A 47 2.56 -8.46 -1.47
C PHE A 47 1.15 -8.53 -2.03
N ARG A 48 0.25 -7.76 -1.44
CA ARG A 48 -1.10 -7.56 -1.95
C ARG A 48 -1.24 -6.09 -2.35
N ARG A 49 -2.06 -5.83 -3.35
CA ARG A 49 -2.31 -4.46 -3.80
C ARG A 49 -3.72 -4.04 -3.43
N GLN A 50 -3.89 -2.75 -3.20
CA GLN A 50 -5.19 -2.14 -2.90
C GLN A 50 -5.93 -2.96 -1.85
N GLN A 51 -5.30 -3.11 -0.70
CA GLN A 51 -5.83 -3.88 0.40
C GLN A 51 -6.58 -2.99 1.39
N VAL A 52 -7.74 -3.42 1.85
CA VAL A 52 -8.49 -2.68 2.86
C VAL A 52 -7.94 -3.03 4.25
N ILE A 53 -7.50 -2.03 4.99
CA ILE A 53 -7.00 -2.18 6.36
C ILE A 53 -7.60 -1.07 7.20
N ALA A 54 -8.33 -1.43 8.26
CA ALA A 54 -8.95 -0.49 9.20
C ALA A 54 -9.81 0.57 8.49
N GLY A 55 -10.49 0.19 7.42
CA GLY A 55 -11.33 1.11 6.65
C GLY A 55 -10.59 1.95 5.63
N PHE A 56 -9.26 1.85 5.56
CA PHE A 56 -8.45 2.53 4.55
C PHE A 56 -8.05 1.55 3.46
N ILE A 57 -7.87 2.05 2.25
CA ILE A 57 -7.33 1.23 1.16
C ILE A 57 -5.88 1.61 0.99
N VAL A 58 -4.98 0.66 1.24
CA VAL A 58 -3.54 0.88 1.11
C VAL A 58 -3.05 0.36 -0.24
N ASP A 59 -2.04 1.02 -0.81
CA ASP A 59 -1.58 0.66 -2.16
C ASP A 59 -0.98 -0.74 -2.22
N PHE A 60 -0.04 -1.03 -1.33
CA PHE A 60 0.60 -2.35 -1.25
C PHE A 60 0.77 -2.76 0.21
N TYR A 61 0.57 -4.03 0.47
CA TYR A 61 0.65 -4.56 1.82
C TYR A 61 1.35 -5.90 1.84
N CYS A 62 2.29 -6.07 2.77
CA CYS A 62 2.92 -7.35 3.05
C CYS A 62 2.62 -7.73 4.49
N HIS A 63 1.78 -8.72 4.67
CA HIS A 63 1.36 -9.16 6.00
C HIS A 63 2.51 -9.75 6.80
N ARG A 64 3.38 -10.49 6.14
CA ARG A 64 4.49 -11.20 6.81
C ARG A 64 5.42 -10.30 7.59
N VAL A 65 5.67 -9.10 7.07
CA VAL A 65 6.59 -8.16 7.71
C VAL A 65 5.90 -6.87 8.16
N ASP A 66 4.57 -6.88 8.18
CA ASP A 66 3.74 -5.74 8.61
C ASP A 66 4.13 -4.44 7.91
N LEU A 67 4.29 -4.51 6.59
CA LEU A 67 4.74 -3.39 5.80
C LEU A 67 3.62 -2.90 4.87
N VAL A 68 3.39 -1.58 4.91
CA VAL A 68 2.49 -0.88 3.99
C VAL A 68 3.33 0.05 3.14
N ILE A 69 3.15 -0.01 1.83
CA ILE A 69 3.81 0.89 0.89
C ILE A 69 2.74 1.75 0.23
N GLU A 70 2.94 3.06 0.27
CA GLU A 70 2.04 4.04 -0.34
C GLU A 70 2.78 4.83 -1.40
N LEU A 71 2.12 5.10 -2.50
CA LEU A 71 2.66 5.95 -3.56
C LEU A 71 1.91 7.27 -3.57
N ASP A 72 2.65 8.36 -3.48
CA ASP A 72 2.06 9.69 -3.47
C ASP A 72 2.22 10.38 -4.81
N GLY A 73 1.13 10.92 -5.30
CA GLY A 73 1.17 11.83 -6.43
C GLY A 73 1.75 13.16 -6.01
N ALA A 74 2.43 13.81 -6.93
CA ALA A 74 3.27 14.97 -6.64
C ALA A 74 2.55 16.21 -6.18
N ILE A 75 1.23 16.28 -6.10
CA ILE A 75 0.67 17.60 -6.10
C ILE A 75 -0.53 17.82 -5.22
N HIS A 76 -0.73 17.05 -4.24
CA HIS A 76 -1.94 17.29 -3.55
C HIS A 76 -1.78 17.52 -2.11
N GLU A 77 -1.49 18.70 -1.86
CA GLU A 77 -1.35 19.12 -0.54
C GLU A 77 -2.43 20.07 -0.13
N LYS A 78 -3.67 19.59 -0.25
CA LYS A 78 -4.75 20.27 0.42
C LYS A 78 -4.62 19.90 1.89
N ASP A 79 -4.83 20.85 2.78
CA ASP A 79 -4.70 20.65 4.22
C ASP A 79 -5.55 19.48 4.71
N GLU A 80 -6.74 19.30 4.15
CA GLU A 80 -7.63 18.19 4.46
C GLU A 80 -6.99 16.84 4.15
N GLN A 81 -6.27 16.76 3.03
CA GLN A 81 -5.59 15.55 2.63
C GLN A 81 -4.48 15.19 3.62
N LYS A 82 -3.72 16.18 4.07
CA LYS A 82 -2.66 15.99 5.04
C LYS A 82 -3.19 15.49 6.38
N GLU A 83 -4.27 16.08 6.86
CA GLU A 83 -4.88 15.65 8.11
C GLU A 83 -5.39 14.21 8.02
N SER A 84 -6.03 13.88 6.91
CA SER A 84 -6.52 12.54 6.66
C SER A 84 -5.36 11.52 6.61
N ASP A 85 -4.24 11.90 5.98
CA ASP A 85 -3.08 11.04 5.89
C ASP A 85 -2.42 10.82 7.26
N LEU A 86 -2.36 11.85 8.10
CA LEU A 86 -1.82 11.73 9.44
C LEU A 86 -2.68 10.82 10.32
N GLU A 87 -3.99 10.95 10.24
CA GLU A 87 -4.91 10.09 10.97
C GLU A 87 -4.76 8.64 10.53
N ARG A 88 -4.69 8.42 9.24
CA ARG A 88 -4.50 7.11 8.63
C ARG A 88 -3.19 6.48 9.10
N ASP A 89 -2.10 7.24 9.06
CA ASP A 89 -0.80 6.75 9.50
C ASP A 89 -0.79 6.39 10.98
N ARG A 90 -1.46 7.20 11.79
CA ARG A 90 -1.58 6.93 13.22
C ARG A 90 -2.29 5.61 13.48
N VAL A 91 -3.44 5.42 12.82
CA VAL A 91 -4.22 4.19 12.97
C VAL A 91 -3.41 2.97 12.54
N LEU A 92 -2.77 3.04 11.39
CA LEU A 92 -1.98 1.92 10.88
C LEU A 92 -0.78 1.62 11.79
N SER A 93 -0.13 2.66 12.29
CA SER A 93 0.99 2.51 13.21
C SER A 93 0.55 1.85 14.53
N GLU A 94 -0.59 2.24 15.05
CA GLU A 94 -1.14 1.63 16.28
C GLU A 94 -1.46 0.15 16.09
N MET A 95 -1.70 -0.27 14.86
CA MET A 95 -1.89 -1.68 14.54
C MET A 95 -0.57 -2.45 14.39
N GLY A 96 0.55 -1.78 14.59
CA GLY A 96 1.86 -2.40 14.44
C GLY A 96 2.39 -2.44 13.01
N LEU A 97 1.78 -1.68 12.11
CA LEU A 97 2.20 -1.66 10.72
C LEU A 97 3.22 -0.55 10.46
N ARG A 98 4.20 -0.85 9.62
CA ARG A 98 5.19 0.12 9.18
C ARG A 98 4.70 0.71 7.86
N VAL A 99 4.60 2.03 7.78
CA VAL A 99 4.13 2.71 6.58
C VAL A 99 5.31 3.42 5.93
N VAL A 100 5.55 3.11 4.66
CA VAL A 100 6.62 3.73 3.88
C VAL A 100 5.99 4.38 2.66
N ARG A 101 6.41 5.60 2.35
CA ARG A 101 5.92 6.33 1.20
C ARG A 101 7.01 6.59 0.19
N PHE A 102 6.67 6.41 -1.07
CA PHE A 102 7.50 6.83 -2.18
C PHE A 102 6.67 7.75 -3.06
N ARG A 103 7.33 8.70 -3.69
CA ARG A 103 6.65 9.54 -4.67
C ARG A 103 6.54 8.78 -5.98
N ASN A 104 5.47 9.01 -6.70
CA ASN A 104 5.28 8.40 -8.02
C ASN A 104 6.50 8.62 -8.91
N GLU A 105 7.08 9.81 -8.83
CA GLU A 105 8.25 10.16 -9.59
C GLU A 105 9.47 9.30 -9.25
N GLU A 106 9.66 8.98 -7.96
CA GLU A 106 10.75 8.09 -7.54
C GLU A 106 10.61 6.70 -8.16
N VAL A 107 9.39 6.17 -8.16
CA VAL A 107 9.13 4.86 -8.76
C VAL A 107 9.43 4.87 -10.26
N ARG A 108 9.07 5.95 -10.93
CA ARG A 108 9.27 6.06 -12.38
C ARG A 108 10.72 6.32 -12.78
N LYS A 109 11.47 7.07 -11.99
CA LYS A 109 12.82 7.50 -12.34
C LYS A 109 13.93 6.77 -11.60
N ASP A 110 13.67 6.34 -10.37
CA ASP A 110 14.67 5.72 -9.50
C ASP A 110 14.21 4.36 -8.97
N LEU A 111 13.59 3.57 -9.83
CA LEU A 111 13.04 2.26 -9.43
C LEU A 111 14.07 1.37 -8.72
N PRO A 112 15.33 1.26 -9.16
CA PRO A 112 16.31 0.43 -8.45
C PRO A 112 16.51 0.85 -7.00
N GLU A 113 16.52 2.15 -6.72
CA GLU A 113 16.66 2.64 -5.34
C GLU A 113 15.43 2.35 -4.50
N VAL A 114 14.24 2.49 -5.10
CA VAL A 114 12.99 2.15 -4.43
C VAL A 114 12.99 0.67 -4.04
N LEU A 115 13.35 -0.19 -4.97
CA LEU A 115 13.38 -1.63 -4.74
C LEU A 115 14.43 -2.03 -3.70
N LYS A 116 15.58 -1.37 -3.72
CA LYS A 116 16.63 -1.59 -2.73
C LYS A 116 16.10 -1.30 -1.33
N LYS A 117 15.42 -0.17 -1.16
CA LYS A 117 14.84 0.22 0.12
C LYS A 117 13.78 -0.77 0.58
N ILE A 118 12.93 -1.22 -0.34
CA ILE A 118 11.90 -2.20 -0.01
C ILE A 118 12.54 -3.53 0.41
N ARG A 119 13.58 -3.99 -0.30
CA ARG A 119 14.29 -5.21 0.09
C ARG A 119 14.90 -5.12 1.47
N GLU A 120 15.48 -3.97 1.81
CA GLU A 120 16.02 -3.75 3.14
C GLU A 120 14.94 -3.84 4.22
N LEU A 121 13.79 -3.23 3.98
CA LEU A 121 12.67 -3.26 4.92
C LEU A 121 12.10 -4.66 5.09
N VAL A 122 12.05 -5.43 4.03
CA VAL A 122 11.55 -6.80 4.05
C VAL A 122 12.51 -7.73 4.80
N SER A 123 13.79 -7.42 4.77
CA SER A 123 14.83 -8.25 5.40
C SER A 123 14.99 -8.02 6.90
N GLU A 124 14.39 -7.00 7.42
CA GLU A 124 14.48 -6.69 8.85
C GLU A 124 13.74 -7.68 9.75
#